data_78f264c8e53fc1c380ef1a5ef59298b9
#
_entry.id   78f264c8e53fc1c380ef1a5ef59298b9
#
_cell.length_a   1.000
_cell.length_b   1.000
_cell.length_c   1.000
_cell.angle_alpha   90.00
_cell.angle_beta   90.00
_cell.angle_gamma   90.00
#
_symmetry.space_group_name_H-M   'P 1'
#
loop_
_entity.id
_entity.type
_entity.pdbx_description
1 polymer ?
#
loop_
_entity_poly.entity_id
_entity_poly.type
_entity_poly.pdbx_seq_one_letter_code
_entity_poly.pdbx_strand_id
1 'polypeptide(L)'
;MAAVAAMIAAMPVFAQGDIAAAAANSASGVKAIAAGVGFAIAVFGGALGQSRIGAAACEGAARNPGAAGRIQTMMILGLALIESLVLFALVIVFMKV
;
A
#
# COMPACT_ATOMS: atom_id res chain seq x y z
N MET A 1 12.92 -12.31 1.69
CA MET A 1 14.24 -11.72 1.36
C MET A 1 14.78 -12.21 0.02
N ALA A 2 14.70 -13.50 -0.26
CA ALA A 2 15.18 -14.02 -1.56
C ALA A 2 14.46 -13.43 -2.76
N ALA A 3 13.14 -13.22 -2.65
CA ALA A 3 12.36 -12.61 -3.74
C ALA A 3 12.79 -11.18 -4.04
N VAL A 4 13.08 -10.39 -3.02
CA VAL A 4 13.54 -9.02 -3.18
C VAL A 4 14.93 -8.99 -3.82
N ALA A 5 15.82 -9.88 -3.39
CA ALA A 5 17.15 -10.00 -3.97
C ALA A 5 17.05 -10.38 -5.45
N ALA A 6 16.17 -11.31 -5.78
CA ALA A 6 15.96 -11.73 -7.17
C ALA A 6 15.42 -10.58 -8.03
N MET A 7 14.51 -9.77 -7.50
CA MET A 7 14.00 -8.61 -8.21
C MET A 7 15.09 -7.59 -8.49
N ILE A 8 15.94 -7.31 -7.52
CA ILE A 8 17.06 -6.39 -7.69
C ILE A 8 18.02 -6.92 -8.74
N ALA A 9 18.33 -8.22 -8.71
CA ALA A 9 19.23 -8.84 -9.67
C ALA A 9 18.69 -8.82 -11.10
N ALA A 10 17.38 -8.76 -11.28
CA ALA A 10 16.74 -8.69 -12.59
C ALA A 10 16.70 -7.28 -13.19
N MET A 11 17.06 -6.24 -12.41
CA MET A 11 17.03 -4.86 -12.87
C MET A 11 18.20 -4.58 -13.82
N PRO A 12 18.06 -3.57 -14.72
CA PRO A 12 19.19 -3.12 -15.54
C PRO A 12 20.40 -2.76 -14.71
N VAL A 13 21.58 -3.02 -15.25
CA VAL A 13 22.84 -2.84 -14.50
C VAL A 13 23.00 -1.45 -13.92
N PHE A 14 22.63 -0.40 -14.69
CA PHE A 14 22.75 0.98 -14.19
C PHE A 14 21.79 1.24 -13.03
N ALA A 15 20.58 0.67 -13.05
CA ALA A 15 19.63 0.81 -11.95
C ALA A 15 20.10 0.05 -10.72
N GLN A 16 20.70 -1.15 -10.92
CA GLN A 16 21.29 -1.91 -9.82
C GLN A 16 22.44 -1.14 -9.18
N GLY A 17 23.27 -0.49 -10.00
CA GLY A 17 24.38 0.31 -9.51
C GLY A 17 23.89 1.48 -8.66
N ASP A 18 22.85 2.17 -9.10
CA ASP A 18 22.28 3.30 -8.36
C ASP A 18 21.70 2.85 -7.02
N ILE A 19 20.96 1.75 -7.00
CA ILE A 19 20.38 1.22 -5.79
C ILE A 19 21.46 0.74 -4.83
N ALA A 20 22.45 0.04 -5.33
CA ALA A 20 23.55 -0.48 -4.52
C ALA A 20 24.38 0.65 -3.93
N ALA A 21 24.67 1.69 -4.71
CA ALA A 21 25.40 2.85 -4.24
C ALA A 21 24.63 3.60 -3.15
N ALA A 22 23.34 3.79 -3.33
CA ALA A 22 22.50 4.44 -2.33
C ALA A 22 22.48 3.65 -1.03
N ALA A 23 22.34 2.32 -1.11
CA ALA A 23 22.29 1.45 0.06
C ALA A 23 23.67 1.37 0.75
N ALA A 24 24.75 1.36 -0.02
CA ALA A 24 26.10 1.22 0.53
C ALA A 24 26.64 2.51 1.11
N ASN A 25 26.29 3.67 0.54
CA ASN A 25 26.92 4.92 0.87
C ASN A 25 26.26 5.71 1.99
N SER A 26 25.02 5.37 2.38
CA SER A 26 24.40 6.14 3.45
C SER A 26 23.20 5.42 4.07
N ALA A 27 23.00 5.71 5.36
CA ALA A 27 21.80 5.33 6.08
C ALA A 27 20.56 5.96 5.42
N SER A 28 20.70 7.07 4.71
CA SER A 28 19.60 7.71 3.98
C SER A 28 19.06 6.82 2.87
N GLY A 29 19.94 6.13 2.14
CA GLY A 29 19.53 5.20 1.09
C GLY A 29 18.73 4.02 1.65
N VAL A 30 19.20 3.46 2.78
CA VAL A 30 18.48 2.39 3.45
C VAL A 30 17.11 2.86 3.95
N LYS A 31 17.06 4.05 4.53
CA LYS A 31 15.79 4.64 4.98
C LYS A 31 14.81 4.82 3.83
N ALA A 32 15.30 5.31 2.70
CA ALA A 32 14.46 5.53 1.52
C ALA A 32 13.86 4.22 1.00
N ILE A 33 14.67 3.17 0.94
CA ILE A 33 14.21 1.85 0.52
C ILE A 33 13.18 1.29 1.51
N ALA A 34 13.49 1.38 2.81
CA ALA A 34 12.58 0.90 3.85
C ALA A 34 11.25 1.63 3.82
N ALA A 35 11.30 2.96 3.64
CA ALA A 35 10.09 3.77 3.55
C ALA A 35 9.25 3.40 2.33
N GLY A 36 9.90 3.23 1.17
CA GLY A 36 9.19 2.85 -0.05
C GLY A 36 8.55 1.48 0.03
N VAL A 37 9.28 0.49 0.53
CA VAL A 37 8.75 -0.87 0.70
C VAL A 37 7.64 -0.88 1.74
N GLY A 38 7.85 -0.19 2.86
CA GLY A 38 6.84 -0.11 3.92
C GLY A 38 5.55 0.53 3.43
N PHE A 39 5.67 1.64 2.69
CA PHE A 39 4.49 2.30 2.13
C PHE A 39 3.80 1.42 1.08
N ALA A 40 4.58 0.73 0.25
CA ALA A 40 4.00 -0.18 -0.74
C ALA A 40 3.17 -1.29 -0.09
N ILE A 41 3.66 -1.83 1.03
CA ILE A 41 2.93 -2.85 1.79
C ILE A 41 1.64 -2.26 2.37
N ALA A 42 1.70 -1.04 2.91
CA ALA A 42 0.53 -0.37 3.46
C ALA A 42 -0.53 -0.14 2.38
N VAL A 43 -0.12 0.34 1.21
CA VAL A 43 -1.04 0.57 0.08
C VAL A 43 -1.63 -0.76 -0.40
N PHE A 44 -0.80 -1.77 -0.53
CA PHE A 44 -1.26 -3.09 -0.97
C PHE A 44 -2.29 -3.66 0.01
N GLY A 45 -1.99 -3.61 1.31
CA GLY A 45 -2.93 -4.09 2.33
C GLY A 45 -4.22 -3.29 2.35
N GLY A 46 -4.12 -1.97 2.24
CA GLY A 46 -5.29 -1.10 2.16
C GLY A 46 -6.14 -1.40 0.94
N ALA A 47 -5.52 -1.59 -0.21
CA ALA A 47 -6.24 -1.91 -1.45
C ALA A 47 -6.97 -3.25 -1.36
N LEU A 48 -6.34 -4.26 -0.75
CA LEU A 48 -7.00 -5.54 -0.53
C LEU A 48 -8.21 -5.40 0.39
N GLY A 49 -8.07 -4.64 1.48
CA GLY A 49 -9.18 -4.39 2.39
C GLY A 49 -10.31 -3.64 1.70
N GLN A 50 -9.99 -2.60 0.96
CA GLN A 50 -10.99 -1.81 0.23
C GLN A 50 -11.71 -2.65 -0.82
N SER A 51 -11.00 -3.51 -1.53
CA SER A 51 -11.60 -4.35 -2.55
C SER A 51 -12.61 -5.33 -1.94
N ARG A 52 -12.32 -5.86 -0.76
CA ARG A 52 -13.24 -6.75 -0.07
C ARG A 52 -14.48 -6.02 0.41
N ILE A 53 -14.32 -4.82 0.92
CA ILE A 53 -15.47 -3.99 1.34
C ILE A 53 -16.33 -3.67 0.14
N GLY A 54 -15.74 -3.26 -0.98
CA GLY A 54 -16.48 -2.93 -2.18
C GLY A 54 -17.24 -4.13 -2.74
N ALA A 55 -16.58 -5.29 -2.83
CA ALA A 55 -17.20 -6.50 -3.33
C ALA A 55 -18.38 -6.94 -2.44
N ALA A 56 -18.17 -6.92 -1.11
CA ALA A 56 -19.22 -7.30 -0.17
C ALA A 56 -20.41 -6.34 -0.23
N ALA A 57 -20.14 -5.04 -0.37
CA ALA A 57 -21.20 -4.04 -0.47
C ALA A 57 -22.03 -4.22 -1.74
N CYS A 58 -21.37 -4.44 -2.86
CA CYS A 58 -22.06 -4.68 -4.14
C CYS A 58 -22.92 -5.94 -4.09
N GLU A 59 -22.38 -7.01 -3.53
CA GLU A 59 -23.11 -8.26 -3.39
C GLU A 59 -24.30 -8.09 -2.45
N GLY A 60 -24.11 -7.42 -1.32
CA GLY A 60 -25.18 -7.17 -0.36
C GLY A 60 -26.29 -6.31 -0.95
N ALA A 61 -25.94 -5.27 -1.70
CA ALA A 61 -26.92 -4.41 -2.36
C ALA A 61 -27.70 -5.15 -3.43
N ALA A 62 -27.03 -6.06 -4.17
CA ALA A 62 -27.69 -6.85 -5.18
C ALA A 62 -28.69 -7.82 -4.58
N ARG A 63 -28.37 -8.38 -3.40
CA ARG A 63 -29.27 -9.33 -2.70
C ARG A 63 -30.42 -8.64 -1.99
N ASN A 64 -30.20 -7.40 -1.53
CA ASN A 64 -31.20 -6.66 -0.80
C ASN A 64 -31.20 -5.19 -1.23
N PRO A 65 -31.86 -4.88 -2.35
CA PRO A 65 -31.91 -3.50 -2.86
C PRO A 65 -32.51 -2.50 -1.87
N GLY A 66 -33.39 -2.96 -0.99
CA GLY A 66 -33.96 -2.09 0.05
C GLY A 66 -32.96 -1.59 1.07
N ALA A 67 -31.84 -2.30 1.25
CA ALA A 67 -30.78 -1.91 2.16
C ALA A 67 -29.62 -1.21 1.45
N ALA A 68 -29.71 -0.98 0.15
CA ALA A 68 -28.59 -0.43 -0.64
C ALA A 68 -28.05 0.87 -0.10
N GLY A 69 -28.92 1.79 0.34
CA GLY A 69 -28.50 3.07 0.90
C GLY A 69 -27.69 2.93 2.17
N ARG A 70 -28.12 2.04 3.06
CA ARG A 70 -27.39 1.75 4.31
C ARG A 70 -26.05 1.09 4.03
N ILE A 71 -26.05 0.14 3.10
CA ILE A 71 -24.84 -0.58 2.70
C ILE A 71 -23.83 0.41 2.11
N GLN A 72 -24.30 1.33 1.26
CA GLN A 72 -23.44 2.34 0.67
C GLN A 72 -22.79 3.23 1.74
N THR A 73 -23.53 3.64 2.75
CA THR A 73 -23.00 4.44 3.85
C THR A 73 -21.92 3.67 4.62
N MET A 74 -22.19 2.42 4.94
CA MET A 74 -21.23 1.56 5.63
C MET A 74 -19.98 1.35 4.78
N MET A 75 -20.14 1.16 3.48
CA MET A 75 -19.04 1.00 2.54
C MET A 75 -18.15 2.23 2.53
N ILE A 76 -18.75 3.43 2.39
CA ILE A 76 -18.00 4.67 2.36
C ILE A 76 -17.23 4.88 3.66
N LEU A 77 -17.85 4.59 4.80
CA LEU A 77 -17.15 4.69 6.09
C LEU A 77 -15.96 3.74 6.16
N GLY A 78 -16.15 2.49 5.75
CA GLY A 78 -15.06 1.51 5.75
C GLY A 78 -13.92 1.91 4.83
N LEU A 79 -14.26 2.37 3.62
CA LEU A 79 -13.26 2.82 2.65
C LEU A 79 -12.50 4.05 3.16
N ALA A 80 -13.21 4.99 3.80
CA ALA A 80 -12.58 6.19 4.33
C ALA A 80 -11.64 5.88 5.48
N LEU A 81 -12.00 4.94 6.35
CA LEU A 81 -11.14 4.55 7.47
C LEU A 81 -9.86 3.85 6.98
N ILE A 82 -9.98 2.99 5.98
CA ILE A 82 -8.80 2.35 5.38
C ILE A 82 -7.93 3.38 4.67
N GLU A 83 -8.54 4.31 3.96
CA GLU A 83 -7.80 5.40 3.30
C GLU A 83 -7.03 6.22 4.32
N SER A 84 -7.65 6.54 5.45
CA SER A 84 -6.98 7.26 6.53
C SER A 84 -5.78 6.50 7.06
N LEU A 85 -5.91 5.19 7.21
CA LEU A 85 -4.82 4.33 7.67
C LEU A 85 -3.64 4.41 6.72
N VAL A 86 -3.89 4.35 5.40
CA VAL A 86 -2.84 4.45 4.38
C VAL A 86 -2.22 5.85 4.38
N LEU A 87 -3.02 6.89 4.58
CA LEU A 87 -2.51 8.26 4.66
C LEU A 87 -1.62 8.45 5.90
N PHE A 88 -1.95 7.83 7.03
CA PHE A 88 -1.06 7.84 8.20
C PHE A 88 0.28 7.16 7.88
N ALA A 89 0.25 6.06 7.14
CA ALA A 89 1.48 5.41 6.70
C ALA A 89 2.31 6.35 5.83
N LEU A 90 1.65 7.10 4.93
CA LEU A 90 2.32 8.08 4.09
C LEU A 90 2.96 9.19 4.93
N VAL A 91 2.26 9.69 5.95
CA VAL A 91 2.80 10.71 6.84
C VAL A 91 4.04 10.19 7.57
N ILE A 92 4.01 8.97 8.06
CA ILE A 92 5.15 8.36 8.73
C ILE A 92 6.34 8.27 7.77
N VAL A 93 6.10 7.87 6.53
CA VAL A 93 7.15 7.81 5.50
C VAL A 93 7.78 9.18 5.29
N PHE A 94 6.97 10.23 5.14
CA PHE A 94 7.49 11.59 4.97
C PHE A 94 8.30 12.06 6.17
N MET A 95 7.88 11.71 7.38
CA MET A 95 8.57 12.14 8.59
C MET A 95 9.89 11.43 8.80
N LYS A 96 10.04 10.22 8.27
CA LYS A 96 11.24 9.40 8.47
C LYS A 96 12.23 9.49 7.32
N VAL A 97 11.82 10.02 6.20
CA VAL A 97 12.67 10.24 5.04
C VAL A 97 12.98 11.72 4.88
#